data_b4422d6d5dae502c132d155cc94dec0e
#
_entry.id   b4422d6d5dae502c132d155cc94dec0e
#
_cell.length_a   1.000
_cell.length_b   1.000
_cell.length_c   1.000
_cell.angle_alpha   90.00
_cell.angle_beta   90.00
_cell.angle_gamma   90.00
#
_symmetry.space_group_name_H-M   'P 1'
#
loop_
_entity.id
_entity.type
_entity.pdbx_description
1 polymer ?
#
loop_
_entity_poly.entity_id
_entity_poly.type
_entity_poly.pdbx_seq_one_letter_code
_entity_poly.pdbx_strand_id
1 'polypeptide(L)'
;HMGIAFPKKSSEEINKLVSRHWFMLGQTIGEMPHINKMIKLGVLETRGLEKIKAGPAILVGAHMGNWEFLLRVGDLAGRRAGYVFRPINNWILNKIQVHRNKDANADFYRKGRLAAIGMAGKVKAGEVVGLTGDQLLREGIKVPFFGIETPTPQAAAIMALKWDVPIHMVRVERFKDIKFNMTVEDQLQIPKNIDKEKAIYEITRLISSRIEEWIVDKPEQWLWAHRRWGK
;
A
#
# COMPACT_ATOMS: atom_id res chain seq x y z
N HIS A 1 16.91 -7.04 7.95
CA HIS A 1 15.47 -7.33 7.80
C HIS A 1 15.21 -8.51 6.85
N MET A 2 15.83 -8.57 5.66
CA MET A 2 15.66 -9.71 4.73
C MET A 2 16.01 -11.06 5.39
N GLY A 3 17.12 -11.14 6.15
CA GLY A 3 17.46 -12.38 6.88
C GLY A 3 16.45 -12.79 7.95
N ILE A 4 15.67 -11.84 8.49
CA ILE A 4 14.56 -12.13 9.40
C ILE A 4 13.41 -12.80 8.64
N ALA A 5 13.04 -12.25 7.48
CA ALA A 5 11.96 -12.78 6.66
C ALA A 5 12.33 -14.10 5.95
N PHE A 6 13.60 -14.28 5.63
CA PHE A 6 14.09 -15.45 4.89
C PHE A 6 15.22 -16.17 5.62
N PRO A 7 14.97 -16.76 6.80
CA PRO A 7 16.00 -17.36 7.64
C PRO A 7 16.69 -18.59 7.01
N LYS A 8 16.09 -19.18 5.99
CA LYS A 8 16.65 -20.34 5.27
C LYS A 8 17.56 -19.96 4.10
N LYS A 9 17.63 -18.67 3.73
CA LYS A 9 18.50 -18.21 2.64
C LYS A 9 19.93 -18.00 3.14
N SER A 10 20.90 -18.37 2.31
CA SER A 10 22.31 -18.10 2.58
C SER A 10 22.62 -16.60 2.59
N SER A 11 23.74 -16.22 3.21
CA SER A 11 24.20 -14.84 3.20
C SER A 11 24.43 -14.32 1.78
N GLU A 12 24.86 -15.17 0.85
CA GLU A 12 25.06 -14.80 -0.55
C GLU A 12 23.73 -14.48 -1.24
N GLU A 13 22.71 -15.32 -1.06
CA GLU A 13 21.35 -15.07 -1.59
C GLU A 13 20.76 -13.79 -1.02
N ILE A 14 20.91 -13.55 0.29
CA ILE A 14 20.44 -12.31 0.92
C ILE A 14 21.17 -11.08 0.33
N ASN A 15 22.50 -11.15 0.15
CA ASN A 15 23.26 -10.04 -0.44
C ASN A 15 22.83 -9.75 -1.88
N LYS A 16 22.56 -10.77 -2.68
CA LYS A 16 21.99 -10.60 -4.03
C LYS A 16 20.62 -9.89 -4.00
N LEU A 17 19.74 -10.29 -3.08
CA LEU A 17 18.44 -9.64 -2.90
C LEU A 17 18.59 -8.17 -2.45
N VAL A 18 19.49 -7.89 -1.51
CA VAL A 18 19.78 -6.54 -1.03
C VAL A 18 20.26 -5.65 -2.18
N SER A 19 21.21 -6.13 -3.00
CA SER A 19 21.71 -5.37 -4.16
C SER A 19 20.61 -5.08 -5.17
N ARG A 20 19.76 -6.06 -5.48
CA ARG A 20 18.59 -5.88 -6.36
C ARG A 20 17.58 -4.90 -5.77
N HIS A 21 17.31 -4.99 -4.47
CA HIS A 21 16.41 -4.05 -3.80
C HIS A 21 16.89 -2.60 -3.93
N TRP A 22 18.17 -2.32 -3.65
CA TRP A 22 18.70 -0.96 -3.77
C TRP A 22 18.65 -0.43 -5.20
N PHE A 23 18.92 -1.29 -6.18
CA PHE A 23 18.77 -0.92 -7.59
C PHE A 23 17.31 -0.54 -7.92
N MET A 24 16.33 -1.38 -7.54
CA MET A 24 14.92 -1.13 -7.78
C MET A 24 14.39 0.10 -7.02
N LEU A 25 14.84 0.31 -5.80
CA LEU A 25 14.49 1.51 -5.03
C LEU A 25 15.00 2.78 -5.73
N GLY A 26 16.24 2.75 -6.24
CA GLY A 26 16.79 3.84 -7.05
C GLY A 26 15.95 4.13 -8.29
N GLN A 27 15.52 3.08 -9.02
CA GLN A 27 14.61 3.22 -10.15
C GLN A 27 13.28 3.88 -9.72
N THR A 28 12.65 3.39 -8.66
CA THR A 28 11.37 3.94 -8.15
C THR A 28 11.49 5.42 -7.80
N ILE A 29 12.57 5.82 -7.14
CA ILE A 29 12.83 7.24 -6.81
C ILE A 29 13.02 8.08 -8.09
N GLY A 30 13.77 7.57 -9.07
CA GLY A 30 13.97 8.24 -10.35
C GLY A 30 12.70 8.35 -11.20
N GLU A 31 11.80 7.39 -11.09
CA GLU A 31 10.51 7.35 -11.80
C GLU A 31 9.43 8.25 -11.17
N MET A 32 9.56 8.58 -9.88
CA MET A 32 8.58 9.35 -9.13
C MET A 32 8.13 10.66 -9.83
N PRO A 33 9.00 11.48 -10.44
CA PRO A 33 8.57 12.67 -11.17
C PRO A 33 7.82 12.37 -12.46
N HIS A 34 7.89 11.14 -12.95
CA HIS A 34 7.43 10.75 -14.29
C HIS A 34 6.17 9.89 -14.29
N ILE A 35 5.56 9.62 -13.16
CA ILE A 35 4.40 8.70 -13.01
C ILE A 35 3.29 9.01 -14.00
N ASN A 36 2.89 10.27 -14.15
CA ASN A 36 1.83 10.65 -15.08
C ASN A 36 2.22 10.40 -16.54
N LYS A 37 3.48 10.68 -16.90
CA LYS A 37 4.00 10.40 -18.24
C LYS A 37 4.07 8.89 -18.49
N MET A 38 4.49 8.12 -17.51
CA MET A 38 4.57 6.65 -17.59
C MET A 38 3.18 6.04 -17.83
N ILE A 39 2.14 6.51 -17.12
CA ILE A 39 0.76 6.07 -17.35
C ILE A 39 0.32 6.38 -18.78
N LYS A 40 0.56 7.61 -19.27
CA LYS A 40 0.22 8.02 -20.65
C LYS A 40 0.94 7.19 -21.71
N LEU A 41 2.13 6.71 -21.42
CA LEU A 41 2.93 5.84 -22.31
C LEU A 41 2.51 4.35 -22.24
N GLY A 42 1.50 4.00 -21.44
CA GLY A 42 1.00 2.62 -21.35
C GLY A 42 2.01 1.65 -20.72
N VAL A 43 2.84 2.12 -19.77
CA VAL A 43 3.78 1.23 -19.06
C VAL A 43 3.13 0.50 -17.90
N LEU A 44 1.90 0.88 -17.53
CA LEU A 44 1.13 0.28 -16.46
C LEU A 44 -0.05 -0.50 -17.02
N GLU A 45 -0.02 -1.82 -16.87
CA GLU A 45 -1.17 -2.69 -17.09
C GLU A 45 -2.01 -2.77 -15.82
N THR A 46 -3.34 -2.70 -15.97
CA THR A 46 -4.26 -2.72 -14.83
C THR A 46 -5.25 -3.86 -14.94
N ARG A 47 -5.57 -4.50 -13.79
CA ARG A 47 -6.56 -5.57 -13.68
C ARG A 47 -7.44 -5.33 -12.46
N GLY A 48 -8.74 -5.66 -12.57
CA GLY A 48 -9.68 -5.59 -11.45
C GLY A 48 -10.18 -4.18 -11.11
N LEU A 49 -9.90 -3.14 -11.91
CA LEU A 49 -10.39 -1.78 -11.66
C LEU A 49 -11.93 -1.72 -11.67
N GLU A 50 -12.59 -2.63 -12.38
CA GLU A 50 -14.05 -2.74 -12.43
C GLU A 50 -14.67 -3.03 -11.05
N LYS A 51 -13.93 -3.66 -10.14
CA LYS A 51 -14.36 -4.01 -8.78
C LYS A 51 -14.60 -2.80 -7.87
N ILE A 52 -14.02 -1.67 -8.23
CA ILE A 52 -14.10 -0.42 -7.46
C ILE A 52 -14.78 0.72 -8.22
N LYS A 53 -15.46 0.43 -9.32
CA LYS A 53 -16.16 1.46 -10.13
C LYS A 53 -17.39 2.06 -9.45
N ALA A 54 -17.99 1.36 -8.51
CA ALA A 54 -19.21 1.81 -7.82
C ALA A 54 -19.08 1.62 -6.30
N GLY A 55 -19.78 2.48 -5.54
CA GLY A 55 -19.80 2.43 -4.09
C GLY A 55 -18.49 2.83 -3.41
N PRO A 56 -18.48 2.97 -2.08
CA PRO A 56 -17.26 3.22 -1.33
C PRO A 56 -16.36 1.99 -1.34
N ALA A 57 -15.03 2.20 -1.34
CA ALA A 57 -14.06 1.12 -1.24
C ALA A 57 -12.83 1.56 -0.45
N ILE A 58 -12.26 0.65 0.32
CA ILE A 58 -10.99 0.81 1.01
C ILE A 58 -9.95 0.01 0.23
N LEU A 59 -8.95 0.70 -0.30
CA LEU A 59 -7.85 0.10 -1.03
C LEU A 59 -6.63 -0.01 -0.12
N VAL A 60 -6.07 -1.19 0.00
CA VAL A 60 -4.87 -1.41 0.82
C VAL A 60 -3.75 -1.94 -0.06
N GLY A 61 -2.72 -1.14 -0.20
CA GLY A 61 -1.49 -1.52 -0.90
C GLY A 61 -0.30 -1.69 0.05
N ALA A 62 0.86 -1.94 -0.55
CA ALA A 62 2.15 -2.00 0.14
C ALA A 62 3.20 -1.17 -0.62
N HIS A 63 4.29 -0.80 0.06
CA HIS A 63 5.43 -0.14 -0.58
C HIS A 63 6.24 -1.16 -1.40
N MET A 64 5.66 -1.60 -2.52
CA MET A 64 6.18 -2.64 -3.39
C MET A 64 6.16 -2.20 -4.85
N GLY A 65 7.10 -2.66 -5.65
CA GLY A 65 7.28 -2.26 -7.04
C GLY A 65 7.50 -0.76 -7.14
N ASN A 66 6.70 -0.08 -7.99
CA ASN A 66 6.58 1.36 -7.92
C ASN A 66 5.24 1.73 -7.27
N TRP A 67 5.23 1.81 -5.95
CA TRP A 67 4.04 2.13 -5.13
C TRP A 67 3.43 3.50 -5.42
N GLU A 68 4.11 4.37 -6.17
CA GLU A 68 3.58 5.66 -6.58
C GLU A 68 2.35 5.52 -7.47
N PHE A 69 2.22 4.42 -8.20
CA PHE A 69 1.03 4.10 -8.96
C PHE A 69 -0.20 3.85 -8.07
N LEU A 70 -0.04 3.46 -6.79
CA LEU A 70 -1.16 3.31 -5.86
C LEU A 70 -1.98 4.59 -5.72
N LEU A 71 -1.34 5.76 -5.85
CA LEU A 71 -2.00 7.05 -5.77
C LEU A 71 -2.85 7.37 -7.02
N ARG A 72 -2.83 6.52 -8.03
CA ARG A 72 -3.56 6.66 -9.30
C ARG A 72 -4.68 5.65 -9.47
N VAL A 73 -4.85 4.73 -8.51
CA VAL A 73 -5.89 3.68 -8.61
C VAL A 73 -7.28 4.30 -8.78
N GLY A 74 -7.60 5.35 -8.00
CA GLY A 74 -8.87 6.07 -8.14
C GLY A 74 -9.02 6.68 -9.55
N ASP A 75 -8.03 7.43 -10.03
CA ASP A 75 -8.04 8.05 -11.36
C ASP A 75 -8.26 7.02 -12.46
N LEU A 76 -7.54 5.91 -12.40
CA LEU A 76 -7.62 4.83 -13.40
C LEU A 76 -8.97 4.12 -13.38
N ALA A 77 -9.65 4.10 -12.24
CA ALA A 77 -11.02 3.60 -12.11
C ALA A 77 -12.10 4.65 -12.43
N GLY A 78 -11.71 5.88 -12.80
CA GLY A 78 -12.64 6.99 -13.01
C GLY A 78 -13.29 7.51 -11.72
N ARG A 79 -12.62 7.35 -10.57
CA ARG A 79 -13.14 7.67 -9.24
C ARG A 79 -12.27 8.71 -8.52
N ARG A 80 -12.91 9.54 -7.72
CA ARG A 80 -12.19 10.38 -6.76
C ARG A 80 -11.73 9.54 -5.57
N ALA A 81 -10.51 9.81 -5.08
CA ALA A 81 -9.92 9.05 -3.98
C ALA A 81 -9.38 9.95 -2.86
N GLY A 82 -9.27 9.39 -1.66
CA GLY A 82 -8.58 10.01 -0.53
C GLY A 82 -7.34 9.20 -0.15
N TYR A 83 -6.21 9.87 0.04
CA TYR A 83 -4.96 9.23 0.45
C TYR A 83 -4.36 9.92 1.68
N VAL A 84 -3.78 9.12 2.57
CA VAL A 84 -2.98 9.65 3.69
C VAL A 84 -1.53 9.72 3.27
N PHE A 85 -0.88 10.83 3.53
CA PHE A 85 0.53 11.00 3.25
C PHE A 85 1.29 11.59 4.43
N ARG A 86 2.60 11.37 4.43
CA ARG A 86 3.56 12.07 5.29
C ARG A 86 4.46 12.92 4.40
N PRO A 87 4.58 14.23 4.67
CA PRO A 87 5.54 15.06 3.96
C PRO A 87 6.96 14.50 4.09
N ILE A 88 7.70 14.51 3.00
CA ILE A 88 9.10 14.07 2.99
C ILE A 88 9.96 15.20 3.57
N ASN A 89 10.85 14.87 4.52
CA ASN A 89 11.70 15.87 5.16
C ASN A 89 12.68 16.54 4.19
N ASN A 90 13.13 15.83 3.15
CA ASN A 90 13.96 16.42 2.11
C ASN A 90 13.10 17.35 1.24
N TRP A 91 13.48 18.63 1.15
CA TRP A 91 12.69 19.68 0.47
C TRP A 91 12.55 19.44 -1.05
N ILE A 92 13.56 18.86 -1.71
CA ILE A 92 13.53 18.54 -3.14
C ILE A 92 12.50 17.43 -3.38
N LEU A 93 12.62 16.31 -2.63
CA LEU A 93 11.71 15.18 -2.74
C LEU A 93 10.28 15.58 -2.34
N ASN A 94 10.12 16.49 -1.37
CA ASN A 94 8.81 17.01 -1.01
C ASN A 94 8.19 17.87 -2.13
N LYS A 95 8.96 18.68 -2.85
CA LYS A 95 8.47 19.41 -4.04
C LYS A 95 8.03 18.43 -5.13
N ILE A 96 8.79 17.38 -5.39
CA ILE A 96 8.41 16.32 -6.33
C ILE A 96 7.10 15.65 -5.89
N GLN A 97 6.98 15.30 -4.61
CA GLN A 97 5.78 14.72 -4.03
C GLN A 97 4.55 15.61 -4.23
N VAL A 98 4.66 16.89 -3.95
CA VAL A 98 3.58 17.88 -4.16
C VAL A 98 3.23 18.03 -5.63
N HIS A 99 4.25 18.11 -6.51
CA HIS A 99 4.04 18.28 -7.95
C HIS A 99 3.28 17.11 -8.56
N ARG A 100 3.68 15.87 -8.27
CA ARG A 100 3.02 14.66 -8.78
C ARG A 100 1.55 14.51 -8.33
N ASN A 101 1.21 15.08 -7.16
CA ASN A 101 -0.14 14.99 -6.62
C ASN A 101 -1.13 15.96 -7.30
N LYS A 102 -0.63 17.01 -7.98
CA LYS A 102 -1.47 18.04 -8.60
C LYS A 102 -2.43 17.51 -9.66
N ASP A 103 -2.00 16.49 -10.40
CA ASP A 103 -2.80 15.93 -11.50
C ASP A 103 -3.66 14.74 -11.06
N ALA A 104 -3.67 14.38 -9.77
CA ALA A 104 -4.51 13.32 -9.25
C ALA A 104 -5.91 13.84 -8.93
N ASN A 105 -6.95 13.14 -9.36
CA ASN A 105 -8.32 13.37 -8.90
C ASN A 105 -8.49 12.82 -7.48
N ALA A 106 -7.72 13.34 -6.54
CA ALA A 106 -7.63 12.84 -5.18
C ALA A 106 -7.41 13.94 -4.15
N ASP A 107 -7.86 13.67 -2.93
CA ASP A 107 -7.57 14.49 -1.76
C ASP A 107 -6.45 13.85 -0.95
N PHE A 108 -5.45 14.64 -0.59
CA PHE A 108 -4.30 14.20 0.16
C PHE A 108 -4.35 14.75 1.58
N TYR A 109 -4.46 13.85 2.57
CA TYR A 109 -4.56 14.19 3.97
C TYR A 109 -3.23 13.94 4.69
N ARG A 110 -2.71 14.98 5.36
CA ARG A 110 -1.53 14.81 6.21
C ARG A 110 -1.87 13.90 7.39
N LYS A 111 -1.02 12.89 7.67
CA LYS A 111 -1.19 11.94 8.78
C LYS A 111 -1.57 12.65 10.08
N GLY A 112 -2.59 12.15 10.78
CA GLY A 112 -3.11 12.67 12.04
C GLY A 112 -4.64 12.65 12.09
N ARG A 113 -5.21 13.34 13.08
CA ARG A 113 -6.67 13.38 13.32
C ARG A 113 -7.46 13.88 12.10
N LEU A 114 -6.94 14.89 11.40
CA LEU A 114 -7.60 15.44 10.21
C LEU A 114 -7.66 14.43 9.06
N ALA A 115 -6.62 13.58 8.93
CA ALA A 115 -6.67 12.50 7.95
C ALA A 115 -7.78 11.50 8.26
N ALA A 116 -7.95 11.10 9.51
CA ALA A 116 -9.02 10.19 9.92
C ALA A 116 -10.41 10.77 9.61
N ILE A 117 -10.62 12.06 9.86
CA ILE A 117 -11.87 12.77 9.55
C ILE A 117 -12.09 12.83 8.03
N GLY A 118 -11.07 13.23 7.27
CA GLY A 118 -11.15 13.33 5.81
C GLY A 118 -11.44 11.98 5.15
N MET A 119 -10.74 10.93 5.56
CA MET A 119 -10.98 9.55 5.05
C MET A 119 -12.40 9.07 5.38
N ALA A 120 -12.88 9.32 6.59
CA ALA A 120 -14.26 9.02 6.98
C ALA A 120 -15.28 9.77 6.10
N GLY A 121 -15.02 11.05 5.80
CA GLY A 121 -15.84 11.85 4.89
C GLY A 121 -15.90 11.25 3.48
N LYS A 122 -14.77 10.79 2.96
CA LYS A 122 -14.69 10.12 1.65
C LYS A 122 -15.52 8.87 1.58
N VAL A 123 -15.35 7.98 2.57
CA VAL A 123 -16.15 6.74 2.65
C VAL A 123 -17.64 7.04 2.70
N LYS A 124 -18.07 8.00 3.52
CA LYS A 124 -19.49 8.41 3.62
C LYS A 124 -20.03 9.03 2.32
N ALA A 125 -19.18 9.69 1.55
CA ALA A 125 -19.53 10.24 0.23
C ALA A 125 -19.57 9.18 -0.88
N GLY A 126 -19.36 7.90 -0.55
CA GLY A 126 -19.32 6.82 -1.52
C GLY A 126 -18.04 6.78 -2.34
N GLU A 127 -17.00 7.49 -1.92
CA GLU A 127 -15.71 7.59 -2.63
C GLU A 127 -14.71 6.51 -2.16
N VAL A 128 -13.58 6.47 -2.82
CA VAL A 128 -12.51 5.50 -2.56
C VAL A 128 -11.48 6.08 -1.59
N VAL A 129 -10.93 5.26 -0.72
CA VAL A 129 -9.82 5.63 0.16
C VAL A 129 -8.66 4.65 -0.01
N GLY A 130 -7.43 5.18 -0.09
CA GLY A 130 -6.22 4.38 -0.24
C GLY A 130 -5.31 4.47 0.98
N LEU A 131 -4.83 3.31 1.43
CA LEU A 131 -3.93 3.15 2.57
C LEU A 131 -2.80 2.19 2.22
N THR A 132 -1.70 2.26 2.96
CA THR A 132 -0.67 1.22 2.96
C THR A 132 -0.73 0.42 4.26
N GLY A 133 -0.60 -0.91 4.17
CA GLY A 133 -0.73 -1.83 5.31
C GLY A 133 0.60 -2.37 5.86
N ASP A 134 1.73 -2.00 5.26
CA ASP A 134 3.02 -2.66 5.46
C ASP A 134 4.02 -1.92 6.36
N GLN A 135 3.69 -0.73 6.83
CA GLN A 135 4.60 0.05 7.67
C GLN A 135 4.36 -0.19 9.17
N LEU A 136 5.42 -0.05 9.97
CA LEU A 136 5.33 -0.07 11.42
C LEU A 136 4.49 1.13 11.91
N LEU A 137 3.49 0.85 12.73
CA LEU A 137 2.76 1.84 13.50
C LEU A 137 2.81 1.43 14.96
N ARG A 138 3.56 2.14 15.80
CA ARG A 138 3.80 1.76 17.21
C ARG A 138 2.51 1.61 18.02
N GLU A 139 1.51 2.42 17.71
CA GLU A 139 0.17 2.41 18.32
C GLU A 139 -0.79 1.42 17.63
N GLY A 140 -0.29 0.66 16.65
CA GLY A 140 -1.08 -0.33 15.92
C GLY A 140 -1.28 -1.62 16.68
N ILE A 141 -2.20 -2.44 16.19
CA ILE A 141 -2.44 -3.78 16.75
C ILE A 141 -1.28 -4.72 16.36
N LYS A 142 -0.86 -5.56 17.31
CA LYS A 142 0.16 -6.58 17.03
C LYS A 142 -0.47 -7.74 16.26
N VAL A 143 0.07 -8.01 15.09
CA VAL A 143 -0.27 -9.19 14.27
C VAL A 143 1.02 -9.80 13.74
N PRO A 144 1.04 -11.10 13.42
CA PRO A 144 2.20 -11.75 12.83
C PRO A 144 2.59 -11.08 11.51
N PHE A 145 3.89 -10.87 11.31
CA PHE A 145 4.50 -10.50 10.04
C PHE A 145 5.83 -11.27 9.90
N PHE A 146 5.88 -12.23 8.98
CA PHE A 146 6.93 -13.24 8.90
C PHE A 146 7.14 -13.96 10.25
N GLY A 147 6.04 -14.37 10.89
CA GLY A 147 6.04 -15.07 12.16
C GLY A 147 6.39 -14.23 13.40
N ILE A 148 6.61 -12.91 13.25
CA ILE A 148 6.96 -12.01 14.35
C ILE A 148 5.79 -11.07 14.63
N GLU A 149 5.32 -11.06 15.88
CA GLU A 149 4.30 -10.12 16.36
C GLU A 149 4.76 -8.66 16.15
N THR A 150 4.09 -7.95 15.25
CA THR A 150 4.53 -6.64 14.78
C THR A 150 3.39 -5.64 14.84
N PRO A 151 3.59 -4.46 15.45
CA PRO A 151 2.58 -3.39 15.48
C PRO A 151 2.23 -2.92 14.06
N THR A 152 0.96 -3.07 13.69
CA THR A 152 0.46 -2.91 12.32
C THR A 152 -0.71 -1.91 12.29
N PRO A 153 -0.81 -1.05 11.25
CA PRO A 153 -1.93 -0.14 11.08
C PRO A 153 -3.25 -0.90 10.95
N GLN A 154 -4.24 -0.52 11.77
CA GLN A 154 -5.58 -1.15 11.80
C GLN A 154 -6.68 -0.26 11.20
N ALA A 155 -6.32 0.88 10.60
CA ALA A 155 -7.28 1.86 10.12
C ALA A 155 -8.24 1.29 9.08
N ALA A 156 -7.74 0.47 8.15
CA ALA A 156 -8.57 -0.19 7.14
C ALA A 156 -9.64 -1.09 7.78
N ALA A 157 -9.25 -1.92 8.75
CA ALA A 157 -10.17 -2.80 9.48
C ALA A 157 -11.25 -2.02 10.24
N ILE A 158 -10.84 -0.97 10.97
CA ILE A 158 -11.76 -0.12 11.72
C ILE A 158 -12.77 0.56 10.78
N MET A 159 -12.32 1.10 9.65
CA MET A 159 -13.20 1.77 8.70
C MET A 159 -14.15 0.78 8.04
N ALA A 160 -13.67 -0.37 7.59
CA ALA A 160 -14.49 -1.40 6.97
C ALA A 160 -15.63 -1.86 7.90
N LEU A 161 -15.32 -2.16 9.15
CA LEU A 161 -16.31 -2.59 10.13
C LEU A 161 -17.28 -1.47 10.54
N LYS A 162 -16.82 -0.22 10.61
CA LYS A 162 -17.64 0.90 11.05
C LYS A 162 -18.68 1.33 10.02
N TRP A 163 -18.35 1.23 8.74
CA TRP A 163 -19.18 1.76 7.65
C TRP A 163 -19.64 0.68 6.66
N ASP A 164 -19.35 -0.58 6.98
CA ASP A 164 -19.67 -1.74 6.11
C ASP A 164 -19.15 -1.54 4.67
N VAL A 165 -17.85 -1.24 4.56
CA VAL A 165 -17.21 -0.92 3.28
C VAL A 165 -16.20 -2.01 2.91
N PRO A 166 -16.21 -2.50 1.65
CA PRO A 166 -15.30 -3.53 1.19
C PRO A 166 -13.84 -3.06 1.24
N ILE A 167 -12.95 -3.99 1.58
CA ILE A 167 -11.49 -3.82 1.45
C ILE A 167 -11.04 -4.58 0.21
N HIS A 168 -10.31 -3.91 -0.66
CA HIS A 168 -9.62 -4.52 -1.79
C HIS A 168 -8.12 -4.35 -1.62
N MET A 169 -7.36 -5.44 -1.74
CA MET A 169 -5.91 -5.38 -1.78
C MET A 169 -5.46 -4.90 -3.15
N VAL A 170 -4.45 -4.04 -3.20
CA VAL A 170 -3.91 -3.48 -4.46
C VAL A 170 -2.42 -3.75 -4.52
N ARG A 171 -2.04 -4.65 -5.42
CA ARG A 171 -0.64 -4.98 -5.67
C ARG A 171 -0.12 -4.21 -6.86
N VAL A 172 1.05 -3.59 -6.72
CA VAL A 172 1.83 -3.04 -7.81
C VAL A 172 3.14 -3.81 -7.90
N GLU A 173 3.45 -4.35 -9.07
CA GLU A 173 4.69 -5.06 -9.30
C GLU A 173 5.34 -4.65 -10.62
N ARG A 174 6.66 -4.58 -10.63
CA ARG A 174 7.46 -4.45 -11.83
C ARG A 174 7.67 -5.86 -12.42
N PHE A 175 7.27 -6.10 -13.65
CA PHE A 175 7.44 -7.40 -14.27
C PHE A 175 8.55 -7.42 -15.34
N LYS A 176 8.83 -6.29 -15.98
CA LYS A 176 9.91 -6.16 -16.93
C LYS A 176 10.33 -4.70 -17.10
N ASP A 177 11.62 -4.40 -16.96
CA ASP A 177 12.20 -3.06 -17.17
C ASP A 177 11.35 -1.93 -16.52
N ILE A 178 10.70 -1.11 -17.35
CA ILE A 178 9.79 -0.04 -16.92
C ILE A 178 8.31 -0.46 -17.02
N LYS A 179 7.99 -1.74 -17.18
CA LYS A 179 6.62 -2.25 -17.27
C LYS A 179 6.12 -2.72 -15.93
N PHE A 180 4.87 -2.38 -15.61
CA PHE A 180 4.24 -2.65 -14.33
C PHE A 180 2.86 -3.29 -14.50
N ASN A 181 2.50 -4.15 -13.55
CA ASN A 181 1.13 -4.60 -13.34
C ASN A 181 0.59 -3.96 -12.06
N MET A 182 -0.64 -3.46 -12.13
CA MET A 182 -1.43 -3.08 -10.96
C MET A 182 -2.67 -3.96 -10.93
N THR A 183 -2.84 -4.71 -9.87
CA THR A 183 -3.99 -5.60 -9.68
C THR A 183 -4.81 -5.17 -8.48
N VAL A 184 -6.09 -4.87 -8.70
CA VAL A 184 -7.09 -4.76 -7.64
C VAL A 184 -7.68 -6.14 -7.43
N GLU A 185 -7.41 -6.73 -6.26
CA GLU A 185 -7.88 -8.07 -5.92
C GLU A 185 -9.38 -8.08 -5.59
N ASP A 186 -9.97 -9.25 -5.44
CA ASP A 186 -11.33 -9.39 -4.95
C ASP A 186 -11.47 -8.83 -3.53
N GLN A 187 -12.71 -8.57 -3.12
CA GLN A 187 -12.99 -8.10 -1.79
C GLN A 187 -12.41 -9.07 -0.74
N LEU A 188 -11.68 -8.53 0.22
CA LEU A 188 -11.17 -9.28 1.35
C LEU A 188 -12.34 -9.88 2.14
N GLN A 189 -12.28 -11.19 2.39
CA GLN A 189 -13.33 -11.88 3.14
C GLN A 189 -13.21 -11.51 4.63
N ILE A 190 -14.16 -10.70 5.09
CA ILE A 190 -14.20 -10.22 6.48
C ILE A 190 -14.90 -11.27 7.33
N PRO A 191 -14.32 -11.73 8.44
CA PRO A 191 -14.95 -12.66 9.35
C PRO A 191 -16.27 -12.09 9.90
N LYS A 192 -17.30 -12.91 9.91
CA LYS A 192 -18.64 -12.55 10.45
C LYS A 192 -18.87 -13.23 11.79
N ASN A 193 -19.78 -12.70 12.59
CA ASN A 193 -20.22 -13.29 13.88
C ASN A 193 -19.11 -13.44 14.94
N ILE A 194 -18.16 -12.52 14.96
CA ILE A 194 -17.13 -12.40 16.01
C ILE A 194 -17.17 -10.98 16.59
N ASP A 195 -16.65 -10.84 17.82
CA ASP A 195 -16.58 -9.52 18.44
C ASP A 195 -15.72 -8.55 17.62
N LYS A 196 -15.93 -7.25 17.81
CA LYS A 196 -15.32 -6.19 17.01
C LYS A 196 -13.79 -6.17 17.12
N GLU A 197 -13.24 -6.41 18.33
CA GLU A 197 -11.79 -6.37 18.54
C GLU A 197 -11.12 -7.53 17.82
N LYS A 198 -11.70 -8.71 17.92
CA LYS A 198 -11.26 -9.90 17.20
C LYS A 198 -11.39 -9.72 15.68
N ALA A 199 -12.47 -9.09 15.22
CA ALA A 199 -12.65 -8.77 13.79
C ALA A 199 -11.55 -7.82 13.29
N ILE A 200 -11.20 -6.77 14.06
CA ILE A 200 -10.10 -5.84 13.72
C ILE A 200 -8.77 -6.60 13.63
N TYR A 201 -8.50 -7.47 14.60
CA TYR A 201 -7.29 -8.30 14.59
C TYR A 201 -7.22 -9.18 13.34
N GLU A 202 -8.27 -9.95 13.06
CA GLU A 202 -8.30 -10.89 11.94
C GLU A 202 -8.19 -10.19 10.58
N ILE A 203 -8.90 -9.08 10.37
CA ILE A 203 -8.78 -8.30 9.13
C ILE A 203 -7.36 -7.76 8.97
N THR A 204 -6.77 -7.22 10.04
CA THR A 204 -5.40 -6.69 10.00
C THR A 204 -4.39 -7.81 9.74
N ARG A 205 -4.59 -8.99 10.32
CA ARG A 205 -3.78 -10.19 10.08
C ARG A 205 -3.89 -10.66 8.62
N LEU A 206 -5.10 -10.72 8.06
CA LEU A 206 -5.32 -11.09 6.66
C LEU A 206 -4.61 -10.13 5.70
N ILE A 207 -4.71 -8.81 5.94
CA ILE A 207 -3.97 -7.79 5.17
C ILE A 207 -2.46 -8.03 5.27
N SER A 208 -1.95 -8.27 6.49
CA SER A 208 -0.53 -8.52 6.73
C SER A 208 -0.05 -9.78 6.00
N SER A 209 -0.80 -10.87 6.12
CA SER A 209 -0.50 -12.15 5.46
C SER A 209 -0.49 -12.00 3.92
N ARG A 210 -1.45 -11.26 3.35
CA ARG A 210 -1.49 -11.03 1.90
C ARG A 210 -0.27 -10.26 1.41
N ILE A 211 0.19 -9.28 2.18
CA ILE A 211 1.41 -8.53 1.86
C ILE A 211 2.65 -9.42 1.97
N GLU A 212 2.71 -10.34 2.96
CA GLU A 212 3.79 -11.33 3.06
C GLU A 212 3.86 -12.22 1.82
N GLU A 213 2.73 -12.71 1.31
CA GLU A 213 2.68 -13.51 0.08
C GLU A 213 3.29 -12.74 -1.11
N TRP A 214 2.98 -11.46 -1.27
CA TRP A 214 3.57 -10.64 -2.32
C TRP A 214 5.08 -10.46 -2.16
N ILE A 215 5.55 -10.29 -0.91
CA ILE A 215 6.97 -10.14 -0.61
C ILE A 215 7.73 -11.46 -0.85
N VAL A 216 7.12 -12.59 -0.53
CA VAL A 216 7.72 -13.91 -0.81
C VAL A 216 7.86 -14.14 -2.31
N ASP A 217 6.87 -13.74 -3.10
CA ASP A 217 6.89 -13.86 -4.57
C ASP A 217 7.94 -12.95 -5.22
N LYS A 218 8.06 -11.68 -4.78
CA LYS A 218 8.97 -10.67 -5.34
C LYS A 218 9.74 -9.94 -4.23
N PRO A 219 10.65 -10.63 -3.52
CA PRO A 219 11.26 -10.08 -2.32
C PRO A 219 12.09 -8.81 -2.57
N GLU A 220 12.72 -8.66 -3.72
CA GLU A 220 13.53 -7.49 -4.06
C GLU A 220 12.70 -6.21 -4.27
N GLN A 221 11.38 -6.34 -4.46
CA GLN A 221 10.52 -5.21 -4.80
C GLN A 221 9.90 -4.50 -3.60
N TRP A 222 9.95 -5.08 -2.39
CA TRP A 222 9.41 -4.44 -1.20
C TRP A 222 10.40 -3.45 -0.59
N LEU A 223 9.89 -2.41 0.09
CA LEU A 223 10.69 -1.35 0.72
C LEU A 223 11.38 -1.83 2.01
N TRP A 224 12.46 -2.60 1.88
CA TRP A 224 13.24 -3.10 3.01
C TRP A 224 13.98 -2.02 3.80
N ALA A 225 14.16 -0.83 3.24
CA ALA A 225 14.73 0.32 3.96
C ALA A 225 13.84 0.78 5.14
N HIS A 226 12.56 0.40 5.16
CA HIS A 226 11.66 0.62 6.30
C HIS A 226 11.95 -0.40 7.41
N ARG A 227 12.09 0.10 8.65
CA ARG A 227 12.34 -0.75 9.84
C ARG A 227 11.04 -1.37 10.35
N ARG A 228 10.50 -2.32 9.61
CA ARG A 228 9.18 -2.92 9.88
C ARG A 228 9.06 -3.55 11.27
N TRP A 229 10.14 -4.14 11.80
CA TRP A 229 10.18 -4.78 13.12
C TRP A 229 10.77 -3.88 14.21
N GLY A 230 11.03 -2.60 13.93
CA GLY A 230 11.51 -1.63 14.93
C GLY A 230 12.99 -1.75 15.32
N LYS A 231 13.74 -2.67 14.69
CA LYS A 231 15.17 -2.92 14.96
C LYS A 231 16.05 -2.24 13.94
#